data_96655578b31669bc05afad5c1acd0d90
#
_entry.id   96655578b31669bc05afad5c1acd0d90
#
_cell.length_a   1.000
_cell.length_b   1.000
_cell.length_c   1.000
_cell.angle_alpha   90.00
_cell.angle_beta   90.00
_cell.angle_gamma   90.00
#
_symmetry.space_group_name_H-M   'P 1'
#
loop_
_entity.id
_entity.type
_entity.pdbx_description
1 polymer ?
#
loop_
_entity_poly.entity_id
_entity_poly.type
_entity_poly.pdbx_seq_one_letter_code
_entity_poly.pdbx_strand_id
1 'polypeptide(L)'
;DARIVDITHEIPPQDIQSGAFVLASAVPWFPRGTVFLAVVDPGVGSRRALLAAHADCRYFVGPDNGLLAVSLARARRRRVVRLTNRRYWLASVSRTFQGRDILAPVAAYLARGGLLGRLGPACRALVSLPAPAVRRRGRSHQGGILHIDAFGNLVTNLPAKLLAGRTPPVLWC
;
A
#
# COMPACT_ATOMS: atom_id res chain seq x y z
N ASP A 1 0.01 19.30 16.74
CA ASP A 1 -0.62 17.98 16.99
C ASP A 1 -1.03 17.36 15.68
N ALA A 2 -0.89 16.05 15.54
CA ALA A 2 -1.37 15.29 14.40
C ALA A 2 -2.61 14.47 14.81
N ARG A 3 -3.62 14.44 13.94
CA ARG A 3 -4.76 13.54 14.11
C ARG A 3 -4.35 12.16 13.57
N ILE A 4 -4.40 11.14 14.41
CA ILE A 4 -4.13 9.74 14.02
C ILE A 4 -5.48 9.06 13.80
N VAL A 5 -5.60 8.32 12.69
CA VAL A 5 -6.78 7.52 12.35
C VAL A 5 -6.28 6.12 11.99
N ASP A 6 -6.73 5.13 12.74
CA ASP A 6 -6.44 3.73 12.45
C ASP A 6 -7.38 3.24 11.35
N ILE A 7 -6.80 2.74 10.26
CA ILE A 7 -7.57 2.09 9.20
C ILE A 7 -7.90 0.66 9.63
N THR A 8 -6.88 -0.10 10.02
CA THR A 8 -7.03 -1.44 10.59
C THR A 8 -5.72 -1.95 11.18
N HIS A 9 -5.80 -2.80 12.16
CA HIS A 9 -4.71 -3.63 12.70
C HIS A 9 -4.99 -5.14 12.52
N GLU A 10 -6.03 -5.50 11.74
CA GLU A 10 -6.53 -6.88 11.60
C GLU A 10 -6.13 -7.52 10.27
N ILE A 11 -5.14 -6.97 9.56
CA ILE A 11 -4.59 -7.66 8.39
C ILE A 11 -3.93 -8.96 8.85
N PRO A 12 -4.30 -10.11 8.27
CA PRO A 12 -3.68 -11.37 8.64
C PRO A 12 -2.15 -11.29 8.55
N PRO A 13 -1.42 -11.94 9.45
CA PRO A 13 0.04 -11.96 9.43
C PRO A 13 0.56 -12.32 8.03
N GLN A 14 1.53 -11.53 7.54
CA GLN A 14 2.21 -11.72 6.25
C GLN A 14 1.34 -11.48 4.99
N ASP A 15 0.05 -11.19 5.12
CA ASP A 15 -0.83 -10.94 3.98
C ASP A 15 -0.65 -9.52 3.42
N ILE A 16 0.42 -9.36 2.64
CA ILE A 16 0.75 -8.09 1.97
C ILE A 16 -0.34 -7.70 0.97
N GLN A 17 -0.99 -8.69 0.32
CA GLN A 17 -2.01 -8.43 -0.70
C GLN A 17 -3.26 -7.79 -0.09
N SER A 18 -3.78 -8.35 0.99
CA SER A 18 -4.90 -7.76 1.73
C SER A 18 -4.55 -6.37 2.27
N GLY A 19 -3.35 -6.20 2.85
CA GLY A 19 -2.87 -4.90 3.30
C GLY A 19 -2.82 -3.84 2.19
N ALA A 20 -2.30 -4.21 1.01
CA ALA A 20 -2.23 -3.33 -0.15
C ALA A 20 -3.63 -2.97 -0.68
N PHE A 21 -4.56 -3.94 -0.69
CA PHE A 21 -5.94 -3.72 -1.09
C PHE A 21 -6.65 -2.75 -0.14
N VAL A 22 -6.59 -2.99 1.17
CA VAL A 22 -7.23 -2.14 2.19
C VAL A 22 -6.67 -0.72 2.13
N LEU A 23 -5.34 -0.57 2.07
CA LEU A 23 -4.70 0.74 1.92
C LEU A 23 -5.21 1.46 0.67
N ALA A 24 -5.18 0.81 -0.50
CA ALA A 24 -5.60 1.41 -1.76
C ALA A 24 -7.09 1.78 -1.77
N SER A 25 -7.93 1.07 -1.04
CA SER A 25 -9.36 1.35 -0.89
C SER A 25 -9.62 2.53 0.04
N ALA A 26 -8.79 2.70 1.07
CA ALA A 26 -8.91 3.81 2.03
C ALA A 26 -8.41 5.15 1.48
N VAL A 27 -7.32 5.15 0.69
CA VAL A 27 -6.63 6.37 0.22
C VAL A 27 -7.56 7.45 -0.38
N PRO A 28 -8.55 7.15 -1.23
CA PRO A 28 -9.42 8.17 -1.82
C PRO A 28 -10.24 8.98 -0.80
N TRP A 29 -10.53 8.39 0.36
CA TRP A 29 -11.40 8.96 1.40
C TRP A 29 -10.67 9.91 2.36
N PHE A 30 -9.34 9.96 2.28
CA PHE A 30 -8.53 10.83 3.13
C PHE A 30 -8.14 12.12 2.40
N PRO A 31 -8.02 13.24 3.11
CA PRO A 31 -7.71 14.54 2.51
C PRO A 31 -6.28 14.58 1.93
N ARG A 32 -6.01 15.61 1.14
CA ARG A 32 -4.66 15.94 0.68
C ARG A 32 -3.78 16.26 1.90
N GLY A 33 -2.50 15.92 1.82
CA GLY A 33 -1.55 16.10 2.92
C GLY A 33 -1.50 14.91 3.90
N THR A 34 -2.45 13.97 3.83
CA THR A 34 -2.42 12.77 4.68
C THR A 34 -1.15 11.98 4.49
N VAL A 35 -0.59 11.49 5.60
CA VAL A 35 0.52 10.55 5.63
C VAL A 35 -0.02 9.17 5.98
N PHE A 36 0.07 8.23 5.05
CA PHE A 36 -0.27 6.83 5.26
C PHE A 36 0.97 6.07 5.75
N LEU A 37 0.90 5.53 6.94
CA LEU A 37 1.88 4.61 7.50
C LEU A 37 1.31 3.19 7.40
N ALA A 38 1.91 2.35 6.57
CA ALA A 38 1.46 0.97 6.37
C ALA A 38 2.59 -0.02 6.64
N VAL A 39 2.31 -1.02 7.49
CA VAL A 39 3.30 -2.01 7.92
C VAL A 39 2.67 -3.40 7.92
N VAL A 40 2.91 -4.16 6.86
CA VAL A 40 2.75 -5.61 6.77
C VAL A 40 4.06 -6.11 6.18
N ASP A 41 4.93 -6.67 7.02
CA ASP A 41 6.34 -6.80 6.66
C ASP A 41 6.97 -8.11 7.11
N PRO A 42 6.65 -9.22 6.41
CA PRO A 42 7.28 -10.53 6.69
C PRO A 42 8.80 -10.52 6.45
N GLY A 43 9.30 -9.55 5.68
CA GLY A 43 10.72 -9.36 5.40
C GLY A 43 11.46 -8.41 6.35
N VAL A 44 10.88 -8.06 7.51
CA VAL A 44 11.54 -7.16 8.47
C VAL A 44 12.95 -7.66 8.83
N GLY A 45 13.92 -6.75 8.86
CA GLY A 45 15.33 -7.10 9.13
C GLY A 45 16.11 -7.70 7.95
N SER A 46 15.48 -7.95 6.80
CA SER A 46 16.13 -8.40 5.57
C SER A 46 16.75 -7.23 4.77
N ARG A 47 17.18 -7.51 3.53
CA ARG A 47 17.72 -6.49 2.60
C ARG A 47 16.64 -5.67 1.89
N ARG A 48 15.33 -5.91 2.14
CA ARG A 48 14.27 -5.11 1.51
C ARG A 48 14.44 -3.63 1.88
N ALA A 49 14.16 -2.74 0.96
CA ALA A 49 14.18 -1.31 1.22
C ALA A 49 12.98 -0.89 2.08
N LEU A 50 13.13 0.24 2.78
CA LEU A 50 12.02 0.99 3.34
C LEU A 50 11.83 2.24 2.50
N LEU A 51 10.60 2.64 2.27
CA LEU A 51 10.24 3.70 1.35
C LEU A 51 9.44 4.80 2.02
N ALA A 52 9.64 6.02 1.53
CA ALA A 52 8.64 7.07 1.60
C ALA A 52 8.31 7.54 0.20
N ALA A 53 7.04 7.84 -0.04
CA ALA A 53 6.55 8.34 -1.31
C ALA A 53 5.65 9.57 -1.12
N HIS A 54 5.66 10.46 -2.10
CA HIS A 54 4.66 11.51 -2.27
C HIS A 54 3.93 11.23 -3.59
N ALA A 55 2.64 11.03 -3.52
CA ALA A 55 1.82 10.68 -4.67
C ALA A 55 0.46 11.38 -4.57
N ASP A 56 0.10 12.13 -5.63
CA ASP A 56 -1.16 12.88 -5.74
C ASP A 56 -1.51 13.67 -4.45
N CYS A 57 -0.51 14.40 -3.93
CA CYS A 57 -0.60 15.23 -2.72
C CYS A 57 -0.83 14.46 -1.40
N ARG A 58 -0.48 13.19 -1.34
CA ARG A 58 -0.47 12.37 -0.13
C ARG A 58 0.89 11.71 0.05
N TYR A 59 1.23 11.35 1.27
CA TYR A 59 2.47 10.65 1.59
C TYR A 59 2.19 9.20 1.96
N PHE A 60 3.15 8.34 1.65
CA PHE A 60 3.10 6.90 1.95
C PHE A 60 4.43 6.49 2.56
N VAL A 61 4.40 5.77 3.66
CA VAL A 61 5.58 5.26 4.35
C VAL A 61 5.37 3.78 4.63
N GLY A 62 6.32 2.94 4.21
CA GLY A 62 6.21 1.48 4.40
C GLY A 62 7.36 0.70 3.77
N PRO A 63 7.36 -0.63 3.88
CA PRO A 63 8.35 -1.50 3.27
C PRO A 63 8.16 -1.60 1.74
N ASP A 64 9.27 -1.83 1.03
CA ASP A 64 9.29 -2.13 -0.40
C ASP A 64 9.09 -3.64 -0.64
N ASN A 65 7.88 -4.09 -0.37
CA ASN A 65 7.47 -5.50 -0.53
C ASN A 65 6.17 -5.66 -1.32
N GLY A 66 5.73 -4.58 -1.98
CA GLY A 66 4.48 -4.54 -2.72
C GLY A 66 3.30 -3.89 -1.99
N LEU A 67 3.40 -3.69 -0.67
CA LEU A 67 2.32 -3.11 0.15
C LEU A 67 1.83 -1.75 -0.36
N LEU A 68 2.74 -0.89 -0.80
CA LEU A 68 2.42 0.43 -1.35
C LEU A 68 2.13 0.41 -2.86
N ALA A 69 2.38 -0.71 -3.53
CA ALA A 69 2.42 -0.77 -5.00
C ALA A 69 1.08 -0.37 -5.65
N VAL A 70 -0.04 -0.88 -5.14
CA VAL A 70 -1.38 -0.62 -5.71
C VAL A 70 -1.74 0.86 -5.60
N SER A 71 -1.50 1.48 -4.44
CA SER A 71 -1.76 2.90 -4.21
C SER A 71 -0.87 3.78 -5.09
N LEU A 72 0.41 3.45 -5.20
CA LEU A 72 1.38 4.21 -6.00
C LEU A 72 1.18 4.03 -7.51
N ALA A 73 0.69 2.86 -7.96
CA ALA A 73 0.40 2.63 -9.37
C ALA A 73 -0.81 3.45 -9.88
N ARG A 74 -1.78 3.75 -9.02
CA ARG A 74 -2.95 4.57 -9.33
C ARG A 74 -2.66 6.07 -9.41
N ALA A 75 -1.52 6.51 -8.86
CA ALA A 75 -1.17 7.92 -8.80
C ALA A 75 -0.72 8.45 -10.17
N ARG A 76 -1.21 9.65 -10.54
CA ARG A 76 -0.80 10.35 -11.76
C ARG A 76 0.63 10.88 -11.68
N ARG A 77 1.03 11.35 -10.50
CA ARG A 77 2.39 11.86 -10.22
C ARG A 77 2.88 11.26 -8.92
N ARG A 78 4.08 10.69 -8.94
CA ARG A 78 4.71 10.13 -7.74
C ARG A 78 6.21 10.41 -7.70
N ARG A 79 6.70 10.63 -6.51
CA ARG A 79 8.14 10.64 -6.16
C ARG A 79 8.35 9.67 -5.02
N VAL A 80 9.31 8.79 -5.15
CA VAL A 80 9.63 7.78 -4.15
C VAL A 80 11.09 7.89 -3.77
N VAL A 81 11.40 7.76 -2.50
CA VAL A 81 12.75 7.71 -1.95
C VAL A 81 12.95 6.47 -1.08
N ARG A 82 14.17 5.95 -1.06
CA ARG A 82 14.59 4.95 -0.08
C ARG A 82 14.92 5.64 1.23
N LEU A 83 14.49 5.06 2.34
CA LEU A 83 14.80 5.57 3.68
C LEU A 83 16.22 5.12 4.05
N THR A 84 17.20 5.97 3.86
CA THR A 84 18.61 5.69 4.17
C THR A 84 19.22 6.69 5.14
N ASN A 85 18.57 7.84 5.34
CA ASN A 85 19.07 8.88 6.23
C ASN A 85 18.66 8.60 7.67
N ARG A 86 19.59 8.03 8.43
CA ARG A 86 19.40 7.63 9.84
C ARG A 86 19.07 8.79 10.79
N ARG A 87 19.31 10.04 10.39
CA ARG A 87 18.95 11.22 11.18
C ARG A 87 17.45 11.30 11.52
N TYR A 88 16.61 10.65 10.72
CA TYR A 88 15.14 10.62 10.87
C TYR A 88 14.63 9.35 11.53
N TRP A 89 15.51 8.53 12.06
CA TRP A 89 15.19 7.28 12.76
C TRP A 89 15.33 7.47 14.29
N LEU A 90 14.84 6.53 15.07
CA LEU A 90 15.19 6.51 16.48
C LEU A 90 16.69 6.22 16.67
N ALA A 91 17.25 6.68 17.77
CA ALA A 91 18.66 6.50 18.07
C ALA A 91 19.06 5.01 18.15
N SER A 92 18.17 4.16 18.67
CA SER A 92 18.33 2.71 18.69
C SER A 92 17.31 2.07 17.76
N VAL A 93 17.77 1.28 16.80
CA VAL A 93 16.94 0.60 15.80
C VAL A 93 17.01 -0.91 16.02
N SER A 94 15.87 -1.50 16.35
CA SER A 94 15.69 -2.95 16.42
C SER A 94 15.69 -3.56 15.02
N ARG A 95 16.17 -4.79 14.90
CA ARG A 95 16.11 -5.55 13.65
C ARG A 95 14.66 -5.94 13.27
N THR A 96 13.78 -6.09 14.25
CA THR A 96 12.41 -6.62 14.09
C THR A 96 11.32 -5.55 14.27
N PHE A 97 11.64 -4.38 14.84
CA PHE A 97 10.67 -3.31 15.09
C PHE A 97 10.92 -2.07 14.21
N GLN A 98 11.28 -2.27 12.94
CA GLN A 98 11.56 -1.18 12.01
C GLN A 98 10.32 -0.30 11.73
N GLY A 99 9.12 -0.84 11.90
CA GLY A 99 7.88 -0.05 11.88
C GLY A 99 7.90 1.07 12.90
N ARG A 100 8.23 0.74 14.15
CA ARG A 100 8.35 1.67 15.28
C ARG A 100 9.57 2.58 15.14
N ASP A 101 10.74 2.02 14.80
CA ASP A 101 12.02 2.70 14.97
C ASP A 101 12.41 3.54 13.73
N ILE A 102 11.86 3.24 12.56
CA ILE A 102 12.19 3.90 11.29
C ILE A 102 10.93 4.51 10.66
N LEU A 103 9.89 3.68 10.41
CA LEU A 103 8.76 4.12 9.60
C LEU A 103 7.90 5.15 10.33
N ALA A 104 7.62 4.94 11.62
CA ALA A 104 6.81 5.87 12.41
C ALA A 104 7.49 7.24 12.60
N PRO A 105 8.78 7.36 12.97
CA PRO A 105 9.48 8.64 13.03
C PRO A 105 9.50 9.38 11.68
N VAL A 106 9.69 8.64 10.58
CA VAL A 106 9.65 9.21 9.22
C VAL A 106 8.25 9.73 8.88
N ALA A 107 7.20 8.98 9.21
CA ALA A 107 5.83 9.43 9.01
C ALA A 107 5.52 10.70 9.82
N ALA A 108 5.97 10.75 11.08
CA ALA A 108 5.83 11.94 11.92
C ALA A 108 6.60 13.15 11.37
N TYR A 109 7.80 12.95 10.83
CA TYR A 109 8.57 14.00 10.17
C TYR A 109 7.82 14.57 8.96
N LEU A 110 7.25 13.72 8.10
CA LEU A 110 6.47 14.14 6.93
C LEU A 110 5.18 14.85 7.34
N ALA A 111 4.49 14.36 8.37
CA ALA A 111 3.27 14.99 8.89
C ALA A 111 3.49 16.41 9.44
N ARG A 112 4.73 16.73 9.83
CA ARG A 112 5.16 18.08 10.25
C ARG A 112 5.65 18.95 9.08
N GLY A 113 5.41 18.55 7.83
CA GLY A 113 5.86 19.30 6.64
C GLY A 113 7.30 18.99 6.22
N GLY A 114 7.86 17.89 6.68
CA GLY A 114 9.20 17.47 6.33
C GLY A 114 9.40 17.21 4.83
N LEU A 115 10.60 17.45 4.33
CA LEU A 115 10.93 17.31 2.91
C LEU A 115 11.28 15.87 2.55
N LEU A 116 10.52 15.25 1.63
CA LEU A 116 10.72 13.88 1.16
C LEU A 116 12.17 13.59 0.73
N GLY A 117 12.79 14.52 -0.01
CA GLY A 117 14.13 14.34 -0.54
C GLY A 117 15.26 14.29 0.50
N ARG A 118 14.97 14.68 1.75
CA ARG A 118 15.96 14.57 2.85
C ARG A 118 16.04 13.17 3.46
N LEU A 119 15.06 12.30 3.17
CA LEU A 119 14.96 10.96 3.74
C LEU A 119 15.91 9.95 3.07
N GLY A 120 16.34 10.27 1.83
CA GLY A 120 17.28 9.43 1.09
C GLY A 120 17.17 9.58 -0.43
N PRO A 121 17.88 8.73 -1.19
CA PRO A 121 17.93 8.82 -2.65
C PRO A 121 16.61 8.41 -3.30
N ALA A 122 16.39 8.92 -4.51
CA ALA A 122 15.23 8.56 -5.34
C ALA A 122 15.22 7.05 -5.65
N CYS A 123 14.04 6.45 -5.57
CA CYS A 123 13.79 5.05 -5.91
C CYS A 123 12.88 4.97 -7.13
N ARG A 124 13.37 4.36 -8.21
CA ARG A 124 12.60 4.20 -9.45
C ARG A 124 11.98 2.82 -9.60
N ALA A 125 12.70 1.78 -9.18
CA ALA A 125 12.21 0.40 -9.18
C ALA A 125 11.55 0.10 -7.84
N LEU A 126 10.30 -0.36 -7.90
CA LEU A 126 9.50 -0.76 -6.75
C LEU A 126 9.09 -2.21 -6.89
N VAL A 127 9.03 -2.92 -5.78
CA VAL A 127 8.42 -4.26 -5.76
C VAL A 127 6.93 -4.12 -6.06
N SER A 128 6.44 -4.89 -7.02
CA SER A 128 5.02 -4.99 -7.38
C SER A 128 4.43 -6.29 -6.85
N LEU A 129 3.15 -6.28 -6.54
CA LEU A 129 2.42 -7.51 -6.26
C LEU A 129 1.94 -8.13 -7.57
N PRO A 130 1.98 -9.46 -7.71
CA PRO A 130 1.35 -10.14 -8.82
C PRO A 130 -0.15 -9.85 -8.78
N ALA A 131 -0.69 -9.32 -9.86
CA ALA A 131 -2.12 -9.11 -10.01
C ALA A 131 -2.68 -10.17 -10.97
N PRO A 132 -3.77 -10.87 -10.61
CA PRO A 132 -4.41 -11.79 -11.53
C PRO A 132 -4.87 -11.02 -12.78
N ALA A 133 -4.61 -11.59 -13.95
CA ALA A 133 -5.04 -10.97 -15.21
C ALA A 133 -6.52 -11.28 -15.46
N VAL A 134 -7.27 -10.27 -15.91
CA VAL A 134 -8.61 -10.51 -16.47
C VAL A 134 -8.46 -11.04 -17.88
N ARG A 135 -8.96 -12.24 -18.13
CA ARG A 135 -8.90 -12.91 -19.45
C ARG A 135 -10.31 -13.12 -19.99
N ARG A 136 -10.50 -12.88 -21.27
CA ARG A 136 -11.74 -13.24 -21.97
C ARG A 136 -11.59 -14.64 -22.58
N ARG A 137 -12.58 -15.51 -22.34
CA ARG A 137 -12.70 -16.84 -22.97
C ARG A 137 -14.08 -16.95 -23.60
N GLY A 138 -14.17 -16.69 -24.91
CA GLY A 138 -15.45 -16.68 -25.62
C GLY A 138 -16.40 -15.62 -25.04
N ARG A 139 -17.53 -16.06 -24.48
CA ARG A 139 -18.54 -15.20 -23.83
C ARG A 139 -18.28 -14.98 -22.34
N SER A 140 -17.30 -15.65 -21.75
CA SER A 140 -16.98 -15.59 -20.33
C SER A 140 -15.75 -14.70 -20.06
N HIS A 141 -15.67 -14.18 -18.84
CA HIS A 141 -14.48 -13.48 -18.33
C HIS A 141 -13.98 -14.23 -17.11
N GLN A 142 -12.67 -14.45 -17.08
CA GLN A 142 -11.98 -15.04 -15.94
C GLN A 142 -11.17 -13.95 -15.23
N GLY A 143 -11.36 -13.80 -13.94
CA GLY A 143 -10.60 -12.93 -13.07
C GLY A 143 -10.08 -13.67 -11.85
N GLY A 144 -9.55 -12.93 -10.88
CA GLY A 144 -9.10 -13.46 -9.60
C GLY A 144 -9.70 -12.69 -8.44
N ILE A 145 -9.75 -13.33 -7.29
CA ILE A 145 -10.13 -12.72 -6.02
C ILE A 145 -8.95 -11.87 -5.53
N LEU A 146 -9.22 -10.61 -5.23
CA LEU A 146 -8.24 -9.66 -4.68
C LEU A 146 -8.30 -9.61 -3.16
N HIS A 147 -9.48 -9.81 -2.59
CA HIS A 147 -9.72 -9.71 -1.16
C HIS A 147 -11.01 -10.44 -0.80
N ILE A 148 -11.06 -11.00 0.40
CA ILE A 148 -12.27 -11.55 1.02
C ILE A 148 -12.51 -10.72 2.28
N ASP A 149 -13.66 -10.06 2.39
CA ASP A 149 -13.97 -9.26 3.57
C ASP A 149 -14.40 -10.10 4.77
N ALA A 150 -14.60 -9.44 5.92
CA ALA A 150 -15.01 -10.11 7.16
C ALA A 150 -16.39 -10.77 7.08
N PHE A 151 -17.21 -10.44 6.08
CA PHE A 151 -18.54 -11.04 5.83
C PHE A 151 -18.48 -12.18 4.82
N GLY A 152 -17.30 -12.48 4.25
CA GLY A 152 -17.12 -13.49 3.22
C GLY A 152 -17.40 -12.99 1.79
N ASN A 153 -17.57 -11.67 1.58
CA ASN A 153 -17.75 -11.15 0.24
C ASN A 153 -16.44 -11.22 -0.55
N LEU A 154 -16.53 -11.72 -1.77
CA LEU A 154 -15.39 -11.85 -2.69
C LEU A 154 -15.23 -10.57 -3.50
N VAL A 155 -14.13 -9.83 -3.26
CA VAL A 155 -13.76 -8.69 -4.09
C VAL A 155 -12.86 -9.17 -5.21
N THR A 156 -13.31 -9.02 -6.46
CA THR A 156 -12.59 -9.50 -7.63
C THR A 156 -11.94 -8.36 -8.41
N ASN A 157 -11.03 -8.69 -9.33
CA ASN A 157 -10.48 -7.75 -10.30
C ASN A 157 -11.34 -7.58 -11.56
N LEU A 158 -12.52 -8.20 -11.61
CA LEU A 158 -13.44 -8.04 -12.73
C LEU A 158 -14.08 -6.65 -12.70
N PRO A 159 -13.89 -5.80 -13.74
CA PRO A 159 -14.52 -4.49 -13.78
C PRO A 159 -16.04 -4.61 -13.81
N ALA A 160 -16.75 -3.78 -13.04
CA ALA A 160 -18.23 -3.78 -12.98
C ALA A 160 -18.89 -3.65 -14.35
N LYS A 161 -18.26 -2.93 -15.31
CA LYS A 161 -18.74 -2.81 -16.68
C LYS A 161 -18.88 -4.15 -17.43
N LEU A 162 -18.14 -5.18 -17.02
CA LEU A 162 -18.27 -6.51 -17.62
C LEU A 162 -19.50 -7.27 -17.10
N LEU A 163 -20.05 -6.81 -15.96
CA LEU A 163 -21.22 -7.40 -15.31
C LEU A 163 -22.50 -6.60 -15.64
N ALA A 164 -22.37 -5.41 -16.24
CA ALA A 164 -23.48 -4.56 -16.64
C ALA A 164 -24.11 -5.11 -17.93
N GLY A 165 -25.06 -6.02 -17.80
CA GLY A 165 -25.82 -6.61 -18.89
C GLY A 165 -27.28 -6.77 -18.53
N ARG A 166 -28.15 -7.07 -19.55
CA ARG A 166 -29.57 -7.35 -19.33
C ARG A 166 -29.83 -8.69 -18.63
N THR A 167 -28.85 -9.60 -18.64
CA THR A 167 -28.92 -10.90 -17.98
C THR A 167 -28.01 -10.90 -16.77
N PRO A 168 -28.47 -11.34 -15.59
CA PRO A 168 -27.62 -11.45 -14.41
C PRO A 168 -26.39 -12.31 -14.72
N PRO A 169 -25.19 -11.90 -14.29
CA PRO A 169 -24.00 -12.72 -14.47
C PRO A 169 -24.08 -13.96 -13.61
N VAL A 170 -23.63 -15.08 -14.15
CA VAL A 170 -23.41 -16.32 -13.38
C VAL A 170 -21.94 -16.35 -12.99
N LEU A 171 -21.67 -16.45 -11.67
CA LEU A 171 -20.32 -16.57 -11.12
C LEU A 171 -20.05 -18.05 -10.82
N TRP A 172 -18.88 -18.51 -11.28
CA TRP A 172 -18.35 -19.85 -10.98
C TRP A 172 -17.06 -19.67 -10.20
N CYS A 173 -16.95 -20.26 -9.02
CA CYS A 173 -15.76 -20.27 -8.16
C CYS A 173 -15.12 -21.65 -8.17
#